data_cc54359b91abca7a609621d331b66eed
#
_entry.id   cc54359b91abca7a609621d331b66eed
#
_cell.length_a   1.000
_cell.length_b   1.000
_cell.length_c   1.000
_cell.angle_alpha   90.00
_cell.angle_beta   90.00
_cell.angle_gamma   90.00
#
_symmetry.space_group_name_H-M   'P 1'
#
loop_
_entity.id
_entity.type
_entity.pdbx_description
1 polymer ?
#
loop_
_entity_poly.entity_id
_entity_poly.type
_entity_poly.pdbx_seq_one_letter_code
_entity_poly.pdbx_strand_id
1 'polypeptide(L)'
;LFLELGGKSANVILDDADVDLAASCAAWGAYLHQGQICMTTGVILVHERIAAKVTDLLAGKAAHLPVGDPATQQVALGPLINERQRDRVHGIVQDSIKQGARLAAGGTYEGNFYKPTVLTNVQPGMRCFEEEVFGPVASVVSFSTEDEAVDLANRTEYGLSLGVISASTSRALSLAARIPTGLLHINDQTVADEPHIPFGGRGASGNGGRHGGPANWEEFTQWQWVTIKDSAPRYPF
;
A
#
# COMPACT_ATOMS: atom_id res chain seq x y z
N LEU A 1 6.89 -16.86 -16.33
CA LEU A 1 6.50 -15.46 -16.30
C LEU A 1 6.40 -14.99 -14.85
N PHE A 2 7.15 -13.98 -14.48
CA PHE A 2 7.08 -13.32 -13.19
C PHE A 2 6.29 -12.02 -13.35
N LEU A 3 5.31 -11.75 -12.47
CA LEU A 3 4.44 -10.58 -12.54
C LEU A 3 4.48 -9.80 -11.22
N GLU A 4 4.86 -8.53 -11.33
CA GLU A 4 4.74 -7.50 -10.31
C GLU A 4 3.84 -6.40 -10.85
N LEU A 5 2.67 -6.22 -10.24
CA LEU A 5 1.58 -5.38 -10.74
C LEU A 5 1.18 -4.34 -9.68
N GLY A 6 0.00 -3.75 -9.84
CA GLY A 6 -0.50 -2.73 -8.93
C GLY A 6 -0.83 -3.22 -7.53
N GLY A 7 -1.26 -2.29 -6.69
CA GLY A 7 -1.66 -2.57 -5.31
C GLY A 7 -2.72 -1.60 -4.79
N LYS A 8 -3.47 -2.07 -3.81
CA LYS A 8 -4.39 -1.26 -3.01
C LYS A 8 -4.20 -1.64 -1.54
N SER A 9 -2.99 -1.41 -1.06
CA SER A 9 -2.55 -1.83 0.26
C SER A 9 -3.31 -1.11 1.37
N ALA A 10 -3.72 -1.86 2.40
CA ALA A 10 -4.36 -1.30 3.58
C ALA A 10 -3.35 -1.09 4.72
N ASN A 11 -3.51 -0.01 5.48
CA ASN A 11 -2.90 0.15 6.79
C ASN A 11 -4.03 0.18 7.83
N VAL A 12 -4.11 -0.86 8.67
CA VAL A 12 -5.15 -1.02 9.68
C VAL A 12 -4.64 -0.53 11.03
N ILE A 13 -5.30 0.45 11.60
CA ILE A 13 -4.93 1.10 12.86
C ILE A 13 -5.98 0.78 13.91
N LEU A 14 -5.62 -0.08 14.88
CA LEU A 14 -6.52 -0.52 15.94
C LEU A 14 -6.64 0.54 17.05
N ASP A 15 -7.67 0.42 17.89
CA ASP A 15 -8.01 1.40 18.93
C ASP A 15 -6.99 1.54 20.07
N ASP A 16 -6.09 0.56 20.22
CA ASP A 16 -4.99 0.54 21.17
C ASP A 16 -3.66 1.08 20.61
N ALA A 17 -3.65 1.52 19.35
CA ALA A 17 -2.45 2.02 18.69
C ALA A 17 -1.98 3.35 19.30
N ASP A 18 -0.64 3.56 19.32
CA ASP A 18 -0.07 4.88 19.53
C ASP A 18 -0.45 5.79 18.36
N VAL A 19 -1.19 6.85 18.64
CA VAL A 19 -1.80 7.71 17.62
C VAL A 19 -0.75 8.51 16.83
N ASP A 20 0.34 8.94 17.48
CA ASP A 20 1.41 9.71 16.83
C ASP A 20 2.22 8.80 15.89
N LEU A 21 2.55 7.60 16.35
CA LEU A 21 3.19 6.57 15.54
C LEU A 21 2.29 6.20 14.35
N ALA A 22 1.02 5.93 14.58
CA ALA A 22 0.05 5.56 13.56
C ALA A 22 -0.08 6.64 12.47
N ALA A 23 -0.20 7.92 12.86
CA ALA A 23 -0.25 9.02 11.92
C ALA A 23 1.07 9.19 11.13
N SER A 24 2.22 8.88 11.73
CA SER A 24 3.51 8.91 11.06
C SER A 24 3.65 7.77 10.04
N CYS A 25 3.28 6.55 10.40
CA CYS A 25 3.24 5.40 9.51
C CYS A 25 2.28 5.64 8.34
N ALA A 26 1.08 6.15 8.61
CA ALA A 26 0.09 6.47 7.59
C ALA A 26 0.61 7.53 6.59
N ALA A 27 1.27 8.59 7.09
CA ALA A 27 1.86 9.63 6.24
C ALA A 27 2.99 9.07 5.37
N TRP A 28 3.90 8.31 5.95
CA TRP A 28 5.01 7.69 5.21
C TRP A 28 4.48 6.75 4.13
N GLY A 29 3.59 5.81 4.48
CA GLY A 29 3.03 4.85 3.55
C GLY A 29 2.24 5.48 2.41
N ALA A 30 1.57 6.62 2.64
CA ALA A 30 0.78 7.30 1.62
C ALA A 30 1.58 8.26 0.74
N TYR A 31 2.71 8.82 1.24
CA TYR A 31 3.37 9.94 0.55
C TYR A 31 4.78 9.64 0.06
N LEU A 32 5.44 8.57 0.53
CA LEU A 32 6.76 8.18 0.02
C LEU A 32 6.73 8.05 -1.50
N HIS A 33 7.73 8.61 -2.19
CA HIS A 33 7.78 8.70 -3.67
C HIS A 33 6.50 9.28 -4.29
N GLN A 34 5.89 10.28 -3.65
CA GLN A 34 4.63 10.89 -4.11
C GLN A 34 3.46 9.90 -4.24
N GLY A 35 3.49 8.80 -3.47
CA GLY A 35 2.51 7.73 -3.59
C GLY A 35 2.56 6.95 -4.92
N GLN A 36 3.67 7.03 -5.65
CA GLN A 36 3.88 6.34 -6.92
C GLN A 36 4.65 5.02 -6.71
N ILE A 37 4.17 4.20 -5.79
CA ILE A 37 4.72 2.88 -5.46
C ILE A 37 3.56 1.88 -5.39
N CYS A 38 3.75 0.67 -5.91
CA CYS A 38 2.73 -0.39 -5.86
C CYS A 38 2.32 -0.78 -4.42
N MET A 39 3.24 -0.66 -3.45
CA MET A 39 2.98 -0.88 -2.02
C MET A 39 2.37 0.33 -1.31
N THR A 40 2.18 1.47 -1.97
CA THR A 40 1.62 2.68 -1.34
C THR A 40 0.36 2.35 -0.54
N THR A 41 0.26 2.90 0.67
CA THR A 41 -0.95 2.77 1.49
C THR A 41 -2.13 3.42 0.78
N GLY A 42 -2.93 2.60 0.11
CA GLY A 42 -4.08 3.04 -0.70
C GLY A 42 -5.32 3.33 0.14
N VAL A 43 -5.45 2.64 1.31
CA VAL A 43 -6.55 2.81 2.26
C VAL A 43 -5.99 2.76 3.68
N ILE A 44 -6.34 3.76 4.48
CA ILE A 44 -6.02 3.83 5.91
C ILE A 44 -7.29 3.53 6.68
N LEU A 45 -7.37 2.33 7.24
CA LEU A 45 -8.50 1.87 8.06
C LEU A 45 -8.20 2.22 9.51
N VAL A 46 -9.00 3.09 10.12
CA VAL A 46 -8.76 3.56 11.48
C VAL A 46 -9.98 3.27 12.37
N HIS A 47 -9.73 2.66 13.53
CA HIS A 47 -10.79 2.43 14.49
C HIS A 47 -11.44 3.76 14.90
N GLU A 48 -12.78 3.83 14.93
CA GLU A 48 -13.57 5.05 15.14
C GLU A 48 -13.19 5.84 16.40
N ARG A 49 -12.80 5.15 17.49
CA ARG A 49 -12.40 5.77 18.76
C ARG A 49 -11.21 6.73 18.65
N ILE A 50 -10.31 6.49 17.68
CA ILE A 50 -9.09 7.27 17.49
C ILE A 50 -9.04 7.96 16.13
N ALA A 51 -10.01 7.69 15.25
CA ALA A 51 -10.00 8.16 13.86
C ALA A 51 -9.88 9.68 13.72
N ALA A 52 -10.58 10.45 14.53
CA ALA A 52 -10.50 11.90 14.50
C ALA A 52 -9.07 12.38 14.78
N LYS A 53 -8.45 11.89 15.86
CA LYS A 53 -7.11 12.30 16.27
C LYS A 53 -6.04 11.88 15.26
N VAL A 54 -6.09 10.64 14.75
CA VAL A 54 -5.18 10.17 13.70
C VAL A 54 -5.32 11.02 12.44
N THR A 55 -6.54 11.33 12.03
CA THR A 55 -6.83 12.15 10.86
C THR A 55 -6.30 13.58 10.99
N ASP A 56 -6.50 14.22 12.15
CA ASP A 56 -6.02 15.59 12.40
C ASP A 56 -4.49 15.64 12.33
N LEU A 57 -3.81 14.67 12.93
CA LEU A 57 -2.35 14.57 12.87
C LEU A 57 -1.85 14.30 11.44
N LEU A 58 -2.51 13.42 10.72
CA LEU A 58 -2.19 13.11 9.33
C LEU A 58 -2.39 14.33 8.41
N ALA A 59 -3.48 15.06 8.59
CA ALA A 59 -3.75 16.29 7.85
C ALA A 59 -2.72 17.38 8.16
N GLY A 60 -2.34 17.52 9.44
CA GLY A 60 -1.26 18.41 9.86
C GLY A 60 0.07 18.06 9.20
N LYS A 61 0.45 16.77 9.18
CA LYS A 61 1.65 16.30 8.47
C LYS A 61 1.58 16.60 6.97
N ALA A 62 0.47 16.29 6.32
CA ALA A 62 0.25 16.54 4.88
C ALA A 62 0.41 18.02 4.52
N ALA A 63 -0.13 18.92 5.35
CA ALA A 63 -0.05 20.37 5.13
C ALA A 63 1.36 20.94 5.22
N HIS A 64 2.26 20.29 5.97
CA HIS A 64 3.63 20.80 6.22
C HIS A 64 4.70 20.10 5.38
N LEU A 65 4.40 18.99 4.69
CA LEU A 65 5.37 18.35 3.82
C LEU A 65 5.74 19.25 2.64
N PRO A 66 7.03 19.59 2.45
CA PRO A 66 7.46 20.42 1.34
C PRO A 66 7.36 19.67 0.02
N VAL A 67 6.76 20.30 -0.98
CA VAL A 67 6.57 19.74 -2.34
C VAL A 67 7.20 20.69 -3.34
N GLY A 68 8.03 20.19 -4.24
CA GLY A 68 8.70 21.01 -5.25
C GLY A 68 9.74 20.23 -6.05
N ASP A 69 10.59 20.97 -6.76
CA ASP A 69 11.65 20.40 -7.61
C ASP A 69 12.86 19.98 -6.76
N PRO A 70 13.14 18.66 -6.64
CA PRO A 70 14.27 18.17 -5.86
C PRO A 70 15.65 18.53 -6.48
N ALA A 71 15.70 18.98 -7.71
CA ALA A 71 16.94 19.45 -8.31
C ALA A 71 17.37 20.84 -7.81
N THR A 72 16.42 21.62 -7.31
CA THR A 72 16.67 23.03 -6.91
C THR A 72 16.47 23.30 -5.41
N GLN A 73 15.79 22.40 -4.70
CA GLN A 73 15.47 22.57 -3.29
C GLN A 73 15.32 21.24 -2.56
N GLN A 74 15.46 21.28 -1.23
CA GLN A 74 15.16 20.10 -0.40
C GLN A 74 13.66 19.98 -0.18
N VAL A 75 13.07 18.91 -0.68
CA VAL A 75 11.64 18.61 -0.59
C VAL A 75 11.40 17.17 -0.14
N ALA A 76 10.23 16.93 0.43
CA ALA A 76 9.77 15.59 0.77
C ALA A 76 9.13 14.90 -0.46
N LEU A 77 8.43 15.65 -1.30
CA LEU A 77 7.76 15.16 -2.48
C LEU A 77 8.20 15.93 -3.73
N GLY A 78 8.60 15.18 -4.75
CA GLY A 78 8.85 15.68 -6.09
C GLY A 78 7.58 15.71 -6.96
N PRO A 79 7.72 15.75 -8.30
CA PRO A 79 6.58 15.77 -9.23
C PRO A 79 5.99 14.38 -9.43
N LEU A 80 4.72 14.32 -9.82
CA LEU A 80 4.15 13.15 -10.49
C LEU A 80 4.81 12.97 -11.86
N ILE A 81 4.79 11.73 -12.37
CA ILE A 81 5.56 11.36 -13.58
C ILE A 81 5.19 12.20 -14.81
N ASN A 82 3.93 12.59 -14.96
CA ASN A 82 3.45 13.41 -16.07
C ASN A 82 2.06 13.99 -15.79
N GLU A 83 1.59 14.87 -16.70
CA GLU A 83 0.29 15.52 -16.60
C GLU A 83 -0.89 14.54 -16.65
N ARG A 84 -0.81 13.48 -17.45
CA ARG A 84 -1.87 12.47 -17.52
C ARG A 84 -2.09 11.80 -16.17
N GLN A 85 -1.01 11.45 -15.45
CA GLN A 85 -1.11 10.85 -14.12
C GLN A 85 -1.60 11.87 -13.09
N ARG A 86 -1.13 13.11 -13.16
CA ARG A 86 -1.62 14.21 -12.31
C ARG A 86 -3.12 14.40 -12.46
N ASP A 87 -3.60 14.48 -13.70
CA ASP A 87 -5.02 14.69 -14.00
C ASP A 87 -5.87 13.50 -13.57
N ARG A 88 -5.35 12.28 -13.73
CA ARG A 88 -5.99 11.06 -13.21
C ARG A 88 -6.12 11.11 -11.69
N VAL A 89 -5.04 11.42 -10.96
CA VAL A 89 -5.06 11.56 -9.49
C VAL A 89 -6.06 12.64 -9.08
N HIS A 90 -6.02 13.80 -9.73
CA HIS A 90 -6.94 14.90 -9.44
C HIS A 90 -8.39 14.52 -9.72
N GLY A 91 -8.65 13.85 -10.82
CA GLY A 91 -9.99 13.32 -11.16
C GLY A 91 -10.52 12.36 -10.09
N ILE A 92 -9.70 11.42 -9.61
CA ILE A 92 -10.09 10.50 -8.53
C ILE A 92 -10.44 11.29 -7.25
N VAL A 93 -9.61 12.27 -6.87
CA VAL A 93 -9.85 13.10 -5.68
C VAL A 93 -11.16 13.88 -5.82
N GLN A 94 -11.37 14.58 -6.94
CA GLN A 94 -12.56 15.39 -7.16
C GLN A 94 -13.83 14.54 -7.21
N ASP A 95 -13.80 13.39 -7.90
CA ASP A 95 -14.96 12.50 -7.97
C ASP A 95 -15.28 11.89 -6.60
N SER A 96 -14.27 11.52 -5.82
CA SER A 96 -14.48 11.03 -4.45
C SER A 96 -15.11 12.09 -3.54
N ILE A 97 -14.71 13.36 -3.70
CA ILE A 97 -15.35 14.48 -2.97
C ILE A 97 -16.82 14.63 -3.39
N LYS A 98 -17.13 14.55 -4.70
CA LYS A 98 -18.54 14.57 -5.18
C LYS A 98 -19.35 13.39 -4.65
N GLN A 99 -18.70 12.24 -4.42
CA GLN A 99 -19.32 11.04 -3.84
C GLN A 99 -19.50 11.11 -2.32
N GLY A 100 -19.01 12.15 -1.65
CA GLY A 100 -19.21 12.39 -0.22
C GLY A 100 -17.96 12.32 0.65
N ALA A 101 -16.78 12.05 0.08
CA ALA A 101 -15.52 12.20 0.81
C ALA A 101 -15.29 13.67 1.19
N ARG A 102 -14.61 13.89 2.34
CA ARG A 102 -14.27 15.23 2.81
C ARG A 102 -12.77 15.46 2.64
N LEU A 103 -12.42 16.60 2.06
CA LEU A 103 -11.04 17.04 1.94
C LEU A 103 -10.56 17.64 3.26
N ALA A 104 -9.59 16.98 3.93
CA ALA A 104 -8.99 17.46 5.16
C ALA A 104 -7.66 18.22 4.91
N ALA A 105 -6.93 17.89 3.82
CA ALA A 105 -5.72 18.59 3.41
C ALA A 105 -5.44 18.39 1.91
N GLY A 106 -4.70 19.29 1.29
CA GLY A 106 -4.22 19.15 -0.10
C GLY A 106 -5.29 19.33 -1.16
N GLY A 107 -5.38 18.38 -2.09
CA GLY A 107 -6.36 18.39 -3.19
C GLY A 107 -6.04 19.36 -4.33
N THR A 108 -4.84 19.96 -4.36
CA THR A 108 -4.40 20.93 -5.35
C THR A 108 -2.99 20.59 -5.88
N TYR A 109 -2.60 21.22 -6.98
CA TYR A 109 -1.28 21.03 -7.59
C TYR A 109 -0.81 22.30 -8.32
N GLU A 110 0.49 22.35 -8.59
CA GLU A 110 1.13 23.31 -9.47
C GLU A 110 2.04 22.54 -10.44
N GLY A 111 1.82 22.66 -11.75
CA GLY A 111 2.46 21.79 -12.73
C GLY A 111 2.19 20.32 -12.40
N ASN A 112 3.25 19.53 -12.24
CA ASN A 112 3.13 18.12 -11.82
C ASN A 112 3.32 17.92 -10.30
N PHE A 113 3.47 18.98 -9.53
CA PHE A 113 3.66 18.94 -8.09
C PHE A 113 2.31 18.87 -7.37
N TYR A 114 1.89 17.66 -7.03
CA TYR A 114 0.62 17.42 -6.35
C TYR A 114 0.81 17.51 -4.84
N LYS A 115 -0.04 18.29 -4.17
CA LYS A 115 0.03 18.44 -2.71
C LYS A 115 -0.41 17.17 -1.99
N PRO A 116 0.28 16.73 -0.91
CA PRO A 116 -0.17 15.65 -0.06
C PRO A 116 -1.62 15.87 0.34
N THR A 117 -2.45 14.89 0.06
CA THR A 117 -3.91 15.01 0.15
C THR A 117 -4.45 14.02 1.16
N VAL A 118 -5.35 14.48 2.02
CA VAL A 118 -6.09 13.63 2.97
C VAL A 118 -7.58 13.71 2.64
N LEU A 119 -8.16 12.56 2.32
CA LEU A 119 -9.60 12.37 2.17
C LEU A 119 -10.13 11.59 3.38
N THR A 120 -11.20 12.10 4.00
CA THR A 120 -11.90 11.48 5.13
C THR A 120 -13.33 11.16 4.76
N ASN A 121 -14.05 10.46 5.64
CA ASN A 121 -15.39 9.97 5.33
C ASN A 121 -15.42 9.14 4.03
N VAL A 122 -14.33 8.46 3.74
CA VAL A 122 -14.24 7.59 2.58
C VAL A 122 -15.04 6.32 2.83
N GLN A 123 -15.76 5.88 1.81
CA GLN A 123 -16.62 4.70 1.86
C GLN A 123 -16.34 3.79 0.66
N PRO A 124 -16.60 2.48 0.78
CA PRO A 124 -16.66 1.59 -0.38
C PRO A 124 -17.55 2.14 -1.49
N GLY A 125 -17.13 1.97 -2.75
CA GLY A 125 -17.76 2.54 -3.93
C GLY A 125 -17.23 3.91 -4.35
N MET A 126 -16.48 4.61 -3.50
CA MET A 126 -15.79 5.85 -3.89
C MET A 126 -14.51 5.51 -4.68
N ARG A 127 -14.20 6.30 -5.71
CA ARG A 127 -13.04 6.05 -6.56
C ARG A 127 -11.72 5.95 -5.78
N CYS A 128 -11.51 6.81 -4.77
CA CYS A 128 -10.31 6.76 -3.93
C CYS A 128 -10.22 5.51 -3.05
N PHE A 129 -11.33 4.81 -2.80
CA PHE A 129 -11.36 3.52 -2.12
C PHE A 129 -11.06 2.38 -3.10
N GLU A 130 -11.73 2.36 -4.25
CA GLU A 130 -11.71 1.24 -5.18
C GLU A 130 -10.45 1.21 -6.07
N GLU A 131 -10.00 2.37 -6.56
CA GLU A 131 -8.92 2.44 -7.53
C GLU A 131 -7.55 2.59 -6.87
N GLU A 132 -6.52 2.00 -7.47
CA GLU A 132 -5.14 2.36 -7.20
C GLU A 132 -4.91 3.80 -7.67
N VAL A 133 -4.69 4.74 -6.73
CA VAL A 133 -4.56 6.17 -7.05
C VAL A 133 -3.23 6.47 -7.73
N PHE A 134 -2.15 5.90 -7.24
CA PHE A 134 -0.77 6.12 -7.69
C PHE A 134 -0.38 7.61 -7.66
N GLY A 135 -0.63 8.22 -6.50
CA GLY A 135 -0.41 9.61 -6.19
C GLY A 135 -0.50 9.88 -4.68
N PRO A 136 -0.11 11.06 -4.19
CA PRO A 136 0.02 11.33 -2.75
C PRO A 136 -1.34 11.60 -2.08
N VAL A 137 -2.18 10.57 -2.02
CA VAL A 137 -3.55 10.66 -1.50
C VAL A 137 -3.77 9.60 -0.43
N ALA A 138 -3.97 10.05 0.80
CA ALA A 138 -4.35 9.24 1.95
C ALA A 138 -5.88 9.16 2.05
N SER A 139 -6.44 7.99 1.84
CA SER A 139 -7.89 7.73 1.92
C SER A 139 -8.21 7.11 3.27
N VAL A 140 -8.84 7.88 4.17
CA VAL A 140 -9.15 7.45 5.56
C VAL A 140 -10.57 6.95 5.64
N VAL A 141 -10.71 5.71 6.14
CA VAL A 141 -11.96 5.01 6.39
C VAL A 141 -12.03 4.64 7.87
N SER A 142 -13.13 4.94 8.53
CA SER A 142 -13.34 4.52 9.91
C SER A 142 -14.04 3.17 9.96
N PHE A 143 -13.70 2.36 10.95
CA PHE A 143 -14.37 1.10 11.27
C PHE A 143 -14.64 0.99 12.77
N SER A 144 -15.61 0.17 13.17
CA SER A 144 -16.04 -0.02 14.56
C SER A 144 -15.60 -1.36 15.16
N THR A 145 -15.41 -2.38 14.33
CA THR A 145 -15.04 -3.74 14.75
C THR A 145 -13.89 -4.31 13.88
N GLU A 146 -13.13 -5.25 14.43
CA GLU A 146 -12.07 -5.94 13.68
C GLU A 146 -12.62 -6.72 12.48
N ASP A 147 -13.84 -7.26 12.59
CA ASP A 147 -14.49 -7.94 11.47
C ASP A 147 -14.76 -6.98 10.33
N GLU A 148 -15.26 -5.78 10.63
CA GLU A 148 -15.44 -4.72 9.63
C GLU A 148 -14.12 -4.28 9.01
N ALA A 149 -13.05 -4.15 9.81
CA ALA A 149 -11.72 -3.82 9.27
C ALA A 149 -11.21 -4.88 8.29
N VAL A 150 -11.39 -6.16 8.63
CA VAL A 150 -11.04 -7.29 7.76
C VAL A 150 -11.86 -7.27 6.48
N ASP A 151 -13.17 -7.05 6.58
CA ASP A 151 -14.07 -6.97 5.43
C ASP A 151 -13.69 -5.81 4.50
N LEU A 152 -13.39 -4.64 5.06
CA LEU A 152 -12.94 -3.47 4.29
C LEU A 152 -11.59 -3.70 3.62
N ALA A 153 -10.63 -4.29 4.32
CA ALA A 153 -9.30 -4.58 3.76
C ALA A 153 -9.34 -5.64 2.65
N ASN A 154 -10.30 -6.56 2.70
CA ASN A 154 -10.49 -7.59 1.68
C ASN A 154 -11.36 -7.13 0.49
N ARG A 155 -11.88 -5.90 0.48
CA ARG A 155 -12.66 -5.34 -0.64
C ARG A 155 -11.77 -4.85 -1.79
N THR A 156 -10.77 -5.63 -2.15
CA THR A 156 -9.89 -5.35 -3.28
C THR A 156 -9.48 -6.65 -3.94
N GLU A 157 -9.25 -6.63 -5.24
CA GLU A 157 -8.66 -7.76 -5.96
C GLU A 157 -7.15 -7.86 -5.79
N TYR A 158 -6.51 -6.80 -5.27
CA TYR A 158 -5.08 -6.75 -5.01
C TYR A 158 -4.71 -7.48 -3.71
N GLY A 159 -3.44 -7.86 -3.58
CA GLY A 159 -2.91 -8.53 -2.40
C GLY A 159 -1.39 -8.39 -2.30
N LEU A 160 -0.87 -7.15 -2.33
CA LEU A 160 0.58 -6.90 -2.26
C LEU A 160 1.04 -6.73 -0.82
N SER A 161 0.64 -5.66 -0.14
CA SER A 161 1.15 -5.33 1.19
C SER A 161 0.02 -4.97 2.16
N LEU A 162 0.25 -5.24 3.45
CA LEU A 162 -0.63 -4.92 4.59
C LEU A 162 0.20 -4.39 5.74
N GLY A 163 -0.19 -3.26 6.31
CA GLY A 163 0.29 -2.76 7.59
C GLY A 163 -0.77 -2.91 8.68
N VAL A 164 -0.39 -3.30 9.88
CA VAL A 164 -1.29 -3.32 11.04
C VAL A 164 -0.62 -2.69 12.25
N ILE A 165 -1.23 -1.69 12.85
CA ILE A 165 -0.71 -0.95 13.99
C ILE A 165 -1.58 -1.22 15.23
N SER A 166 -0.96 -1.74 16.29
CA SER A 166 -1.59 -2.09 17.57
C SER A 166 -0.55 -2.16 18.68
N ALA A 167 -0.91 -1.83 19.89
CA ALA A 167 -0.09 -2.08 21.07
C ALA A 167 0.11 -3.59 21.32
N SER A 168 -0.82 -4.42 20.83
CA SER A 168 -0.78 -5.88 20.96
C SER A 168 -0.36 -6.54 19.66
N THR A 169 0.90 -7.00 19.56
CA THR A 169 1.41 -7.75 18.41
C THR A 169 0.58 -9.01 18.11
N SER A 170 0.13 -9.73 19.14
CA SER A 170 -0.69 -10.93 18.96
C SER A 170 -2.06 -10.62 18.36
N ARG A 171 -2.68 -9.52 18.78
CA ARG A 171 -3.94 -9.02 18.21
C ARG A 171 -3.76 -8.63 16.74
N ALA A 172 -2.70 -7.87 16.44
CA ALA A 172 -2.36 -7.48 15.07
C ALA A 172 -2.13 -8.69 14.14
N LEU A 173 -1.39 -9.70 14.60
CA LEU A 173 -1.16 -10.94 13.85
C LEU A 173 -2.44 -11.74 13.62
N SER A 174 -3.33 -11.83 14.63
CA SER A 174 -4.61 -12.53 14.53
C SER A 174 -5.53 -11.87 13.50
N LEU A 175 -5.57 -10.53 13.47
CA LEU A 175 -6.32 -9.79 12.46
C LEU A 175 -5.70 -9.99 11.07
N ALA A 176 -4.39 -9.81 10.95
CA ALA A 176 -3.67 -9.91 9.67
C ALA A 176 -3.78 -11.28 9.02
N ALA A 177 -3.87 -12.36 9.81
CA ALA A 177 -4.05 -13.74 9.29
C ALA A 177 -5.34 -13.90 8.46
N ARG A 178 -6.30 -12.98 8.59
CA ARG A 178 -7.57 -12.95 7.87
C ARG A 178 -7.52 -12.09 6.59
N ILE A 179 -6.40 -11.40 6.34
CA ILE A 179 -6.21 -10.50 5.20
C ILE A 179 -5.03 -11.01 4.36
N PRO A 180 -5.28 -11.79 3.31
CA PRO A 180 -4.22 -12.43 2.56
C PRO A 180 -3.46 -11.43 1.67
N THR A 181 -2.16 -11.24 1.96
CA THR A 181 -1.23 -10.38 1.21
C THR A 181 0.12 -11.06 0.99
N GLY A 182 0.95 -10.51 0.12
CA GLY A 182 2.31 -10.97 -0.11
C GLY A 182 3.27 -10.52 0.99
N LEU A 183 3.07 -9.30 1.51
CA LEU A 183 3.86 -8.69 2.57
C LEU A 183 2.95 -8.32 3.74
N LEU A 184 3.47 -8.48 4.96
CA LEU A 184 2.79 -8.09 6.20
C LEU A 184 3.76 -7.35 7.11
N HIS A 185 3.34 -6.19 7.58
CA HIS A 185 4.10 -5.34 8.49
C HIS A 185 3.28 -5.09 9.77
N ILE A 186 3.84 -5.46 10.93
CA ILE A 186 3.22 -5.18 12.22
C ILE A 186 3.94 -3.99 12.86
N ASN A 187 3.16 -2.99 13.26
CA ASN A 187 3.63 -1.71 13.78
C ASN A 187 4.52 -0.94 12.79
N ASP A 188 4.21 -1.09 11.51
CA ASP A 188 4.82 -0.36 10.41
C ASP A 188 3.77 -0.09 9.31
N GLN A 189 4.17 0.66 8.32
CA GLN A 189 3.37 1.00 7.13
C GLN A 189 3.62 -0.03 6.00
N THR A 190 3.01 0.18 4.83
CA THR A 190 2.96 -0.82 3.76
C THR A 190 4.14 -0.77 2.78
N VAL A 191 4.95 0.29 2.77
CA VAL A 191 6.06 0.49 1.83
C VAL A 191 7.38 0.12 2.49
N ALA A 192 7.57 -1.17 2.74
CA ALA A 192 8.81 -1.71 3.26
C ALA A 192 9.18 -2.98 2.51
N ASP A 193 10.41 -3.04 2.01
CA ASP A 193 10.97 -4.22 1.37
C ASP A 193 12.48 -4.29 1.61
N GLU A 194 13.02 -5.49 1.52
CA GLU A 194 14.43 -5.78 1.71
C GLU A 194 14.91 -6.75 0.63
N PRO A 195 16.04 -6.51 -0.05
CA PRO A 195 16.44 -7.32 -1.20
C PRO A 195 16.75 -8.79 -0.87
N HIS A 196 16.93 -9.12 0.40
CA HIS A 196 17.19 -10.48 0.88
C HIS A 196 15.92 -11.22 1.37
N ILE A 197 14.76 -10.57 1.32
CA ILE A 197 13.47 -11.15 1.70
C ILE A 197 12.63 -11.41 0.44
N PRO A 198 11.97 -12.56 0.33
CA PRO A 198 11.11 -12.85 -0.82
C PRO A 198 9.95 -11.84 -0.93
N PHE A 199 9.97 -11.07 -1.99
CA PHE A 199 8.97 -10.06 -2.34
C PHE A 199 8.03 -10.58 -3.44
N GLY A 200 6.76 -10.25 -3.38
CA GLY A 200 5.79 -10.50 -4.45
C GLY A 200 4.36 -10.48 -3.95
N GLY A 201 3.44 -10.14 -4.87
CA GLY A 201 2.01 -10.03 -4.62
C GLY A 201 1.23 -11.30 -4.94
N ARG A 202 -0.05 -11.25 -4.62
CA ARG A 202 -1.07 -12.25 -4.96
C ARG A 202 -2.33 -11.56 -5.49
N GLY A 203 -3.30 -12.32 -5.97
CA GLY A 203 -4.48 -11.75 -6.61
C GLY A 203 -4.09 -10.93 -7.84
N ALA A 204 -4.66 -9.75 -8.02
CA ALA A 204 -4.32 -8.85 -9.12
C ALA A 204 -2.95 -8.15 -8.96
N SER A 205 -2.26 -8.32 -7.82
CA SER A 205 -0.91 -7.76 -7.63
C SER A 205 0.21 -8.65 -8.19
N GLY A 206 -0.04 -9.91 -8.52
CA GLY A 206 0.99 -10.80 -9.05
C GLY A 206 0.50 -12.24 -9.18
N ASN A 207 1.30 -13.05 -9.87
CA ASN A 207 0.96 -14.45 -10.12
C ASN A 207 1.42 -15.43 -9.02
N GLY A 208 1.82 -14.91 -7.86
CA GLY A 208 2.32 -15.70 -6.73
C GLY A 208 3.82 -15.98 -6.75
N GLY A 209 4.54 -15.61 -7.81
CA GLY A 209 6.01 -15.64 -7.85
C GLY A 209 6.61 -14.75 -6.76
N ARG A 210 7.86 -15.05 -6.41
CA ARG A 210 8.63 -14.27 -5.43
C ARG A 210 10.03 -14.05 -5.96
N HIS A 211 10.55 -12.82 -5.76
CA HIS A 211 11.96 -12.51 -5.96
C HIS A 211 12.58 -11.95 -4.68
N GLY A 212 13.90 -11.94 -4.61
CA GLY A 212 14.64 -11.58 -3.42
C GLY A 212 15.08 -12.79 -2.59
N GLY A 213 16.27 -12.70 -2.02
CA GLY A 213 16.86 -13.77 -1.22
C GLY A 213 16.85 -15.15 -1.90
N PRO A 214 16.54 -16.21 -1.16
CA PRO A 214 16.51 -17.58 -1.69
C PRO A 214 15.48 -17.81 -2.80
N ALA A 215 14.41 -17.03 -2.86
CA ALA A 215 13.34 -17.20 -3.85
C ALA A 215 13.83 -16.99 -5.29
N ASN A 216 14.93 -16.25 -5.48
CA ASN A 216 15.51 -16.05 -6.81
C ASN A 216 15.92 -17.35 -7.49
N TRP A 217 16.41 -18.34 -6.73
CA TRP A 217 16.79 -19.62 -7.30
C TRP A 217 15.60 -20.35 -7.89
N GLU A 218 14.48 -20.39 -7.19
CA GLU A 218 13.26 -21.04 -7.67
C GLU A 218 12.63 -20.30 -8.86
N GLU A 219 12.64 -18.95 -8.83
CA GLU A 219 12.00 -18.14 -9.86
C GLU A 219 12.84 -18.04 -11.16
N PHE A 220 14.16 -17.93 -11.04
CA PHE A 220 15.04 -17.62 -12.19
C PHE A 220 15.89 -18.80 -12.67
N THR A 221 15.70 -20.02 -12.10
CA THR A 221 16.35 -21.25 -12.54
C THR A 221 15.34 -22.31 -12.88
N GLN A 222 15.82 -23.39 -13.46
CA GLN A 222 14.98 -24.53 -13.84
C GLN A 222 15.69 -25.84 -13.45
N TRP A 223 14.96 -26.72 -12.80
CA TRP A 223 15.44 -28.05 -12.50
C TRP A 223 15.54 -28.89 -13.77
N GLN A 224 16.67 -29.62 -13.93
CA GLN A 224 16.85 -30.61 -14.95
C GLN A 224 17.26 -31.94 -14.29
N TRP A 225 16.49 -32.98 -14.54
CA TRP A 225 16.91 -34.31 -14.14
C TRP A 225 17.89 -34.85 -15.16
N VAL A 226 19.12 -35.14 -14.70
CA VAL A 226 20.17 -35.76 -15.53
C VAL A 226 20.51 -37.13 -14.98
N THR A 227 20.48 -38.12 -15.84
CA THR A 227 21.00 -39.46 -15.53
C THR A 227 22.22 -39.76 -16.42
N ILE A 228 23.25 -40.27 -15.82
CA ILE A 228 24.49 -40.64 -16.51
C ILE A 228 24.72 -42.16 -16.30
N LYS A 229 24.99 -42.86 -17.39
CA LYS A 229 25.41 -44.28 -17.38
C LYS A 229 26.68 -44.39 -18.21
N ASP A 230 27.63 -45.21 -17.76
CA ASP A 230 28.89 -45.43 -18.50
C ASP A 230 28.67 -46.09 -19.85
N SER A 231 27.59 -46.87 -19.99
CA SER A 231 27.18 -47.45 -21.24
C SER A 231 25.65 -47.57 -21.32
N ALA A 232 25.12 -47.58 -22.53
CA ALA A 232 23.69 -47.77 -22.76
C ALA A 232 23.25 -49.13 -22.26
N PRO A 233 22.14 -49.24 -21.49
CA PRO A 233 21.62 -50.49 -21.03
C PRO A 233 21.03 -51.29 -22.23
N ARG A 234 21.15 -52.63 -22.15
CA ARG A 234 20.43 -53.50 -23.09
C ARG A 234 18.99 -53.65 -22.61
N TYR A 235 18.05 -53.18 -23.40
CA TYR A 235 16.63 -53.35 -23.16
C TYR A 235 16.15 -54.68 -23.77
N PRO A 236 15.11 -55.32 -23.24
CA PRO A 236 14.66 -56.65 -23.61
C PRO A 236 13.88 -56.73 -24.96
N PHE A 237 13.92 -55.69 -25.78
CA PHE A 237 13.28 -55.60 -27.10
C PHE A 237 14.20 -54.88 -28.10
#